data_95fb45db103c223cae501d318d9520b1
#
_entry.id   95fb45db103c223cae501d318d9520b1
#
_cell.length_a   1.000
_cell.length_b   1.000
_cell.length_c   1.000
_cell.angle_alpha   90.00
_cell.angle_beta   90.00
_cell.angle_gamma   90.00
#
_symmetry.space_group_name_H-M   'P 1'
#
loop_
_entity.id
_entity.type
_entity.pdbx_description
1 polymer ?
#
loop_
_entity_poly.entity_id
_entity_poly.type
_entity_poly.pdbx_seq_one_letter_code
_entity_poly.pdbx_strand_id
1 'polypeptide(L)'
;MTQEKMTSVSSRIVHALCCVLLLAASRHVIGSELPLDKIKLPPGFKISLYADNVPGARSMALSPDGTLFVGTRGKKVYALPNRGKRAGELITLASGLNTPNGVAFRDGALYVAEINRILRFDNVESHLRNPPRPVVVNDSFPTDTHHGWKFIRFGPDGLLYVPVGAPCNICEPDPARYAGIFRMKPDGSALEQYARGVRNSVGFDWNPDTHELWFTDNGRDWLGNNAPPDELNHAPHSGMNFGYPYCHGRAIADSDFGSAHACSEFTPPAMELGPHVAALGMRFYTGKMFPENYRNQIFIAEHGSWNRVPPIGYRITLVRLKSGKAASYEVFAEGWLQGLFAWGRPVDVQAMPDGALLVSDDKAGVIYRIGYGDV
;
A
#
# COMPACT_ATOMS: atom_id res chain seq x y z
N MET A 1 -19.27 -41.90 -72.18
CA MET A 1 -18.04 -42.37 -71.57
C MET A 1 -17.05 -41.25 -71.57
N THR A 2 -16.58 -40.92 -70.32
CA THR A 2 -15.40 -40.15 -69.88
C THR A 2 -15.57 -38.64 -69.74
N GLN A 3 -16.16 -38.26 -68.57
CA GLN A 3 -15.91 -37.00 -67.91
C GLN A 3 -15.85 -37.24 -66.36
N GLU A 4 -14.79 -37.84 -65.89
CA GLU A 4 -14.49 -37.98 -64.46
C GLU A 4 -13.01 -38.27 -64.32
N LYS A 5 -12.18 -37.21 -64.23
CA LYS A 5 -10.81 -37.31 -63.69
C LYS A 5 -10.05 -35.98 -63.74
N MET A 6 -10.66 -34.85 -63.38
CA MET A 6 -9.88 -33.57 -63.28
C MET A 6 -10.21 -32.63 -62.14
N THR A 7 -10.73 -33.15 -61.04
CA THR A 7 -11.10 -32.28 -59.87
C THR A 7 -10.41 -32.63 -58.53
N SER A 8 -9.39 -33.53 -58.54
CA SER A 8 -8.83 -34.01 -57.29
C SER A 8 -7.41 -33.49 -56.89
N VAL A 9 -6.77 -32.72 -57.82
CA VAL A 9 -5.38 -32.24 -57.55
C VAL A 9 -5.34 -30.78 -57.01
N SER A 10 -6.35 -29.96 -57.29
CA SER A 10 -6.35 -28.55 -56.90
C SER A 10 -6.73 -28.30 -55.43
N SER A 11 -7.42 -29.24 -54.79
CA SER A 11 -7.88 -29.08 -53.39
C SER A 11 -6.80 -29.36 -52.33
N ARG A 12 -5.74 -30.09 -52.64
CA ARG A 12 -4.69 -30.42 -51.66
C ARG A 12 -3.58 -29.37 -51.55
N ILE A 13 -3.43 -28.50 -52.52
CA ILE A 13 -2.41 -27.45 -52.54
C ILE A 13 -2.90 -26.20 -51.78
N VAL A 14 -4.20 -25.94 -51.78
CA VAL A 14 -4.79 -24.78 -51.06
C VAL A 14 -4.83 -25.02 -49.55
N HIS A 15 -4.97 -26.27 -49.10
CA HIS A 15 -4.95 -26.56 -47.63
C HIS A 15 -3.55 -26.57 -47.02
N ALA A 16 -2.51 -26.80 -47.78
CA ALA A 16 -1.13 -26.75 -47.29
C ALA A 16 -0.59 -25.31 -47.14
N LEU A 17 -1.08 -24.35 -47.95
CA LEU A 17 -0.69 -22.95 -47.84
C LEU A 17 -1.40 -22.19 -46.70
N CYS A 18 -2.61 -22.57 -46.28
CA CYS A 18 -3.30 -21.98 -45.15
C CYS A 18 -2.75 -22.41 -43.80
N CYS A 19 -2.16 -23.59 -43.65
CA CYS A 19 -1.57 -24.05 -42.41
C CYS A 19 -0.20 -23.45 -42.08
N VAL A 20 0.54 -22.96 -43.09
CA VAL A 20 1.88 -22.37 -42.91
C VAL A 20 1.78 -20.88 -42.52
N LEU A 21 0.67 -20.20 -42.83
CA LEU A 21 0.47 -18.77 -42.45
C LEU A 21 -0.13 -18.56 -41.06
N LEU A 22 -0.55 -19.60 -40.37
CA LEU A 22 -1.09 -19.51 -39.00
C LEU A 22 -0.05 -19.74 -37.89
N LEU A 23 1.19 -20.08 -38.22
CA LEU A 23 2.27 -20.32 -37.24
C LEU A 23 3.22 -19.12 -37.04
N ALA A 24 3.01 -18.00 -37.72
CA ALA A 24 3.88 -16.82 -37.63
C ALA A 24 3.25 -15.61 -36.89
N ALA A 25 2.14 -15.79 -36.18
CA ALA A 25 1.49 -14.72 -35.45
C ALA A 25 1.43 -15.00 -33.92
N SER A 26 2.48 -15.58 -33.36
CA SER A 26 2.78 -15.37 -31.92
C SER A 26 3.29 -13.95 -31.79
N ARG A 27 2.41 -12.96 -31.96
CA ARG A 27 2.67 -11.62 -31.48
C ARG A 27 2.83 -11.75 -29.99
N HIS A 28 4.07 -11.74 -29.51
CA HIS A 28 4.36 -11.27 -28.17
C HIS A 28 3.62 -9.94 -28.04
N VAL A 29 2.58 -9.90 -27.24
CA VAL A 29 2.06 -8.66 -26.71
C VAL A 29 3.23 -8.09 -25.91
N ILE A 30 4.01 -7.24 -26.57
CA ILE A 30 5.00 -6.41 -25.90
C ILE A 30 4.13 -5.58 -24.96
N GLY A 31 4.09 -5.96 -23.67
CA GLY A 31 3.55 -5.10 -22.64
C GLY A 31 4.21 -3.74 -22.82
N SER A 32 3.42 -2.70 -22.99
CA SER A 32 3.97 -1.35 -23.16
C SER A 32 4.92 -1.08 -22.00
N GLU A 33 6.16 -0.78 -22.31
CA GLU A 33 7.16 -0.43 -21.31
C GLU A 33 6.60 0.71 -20.44
N LEU A 34 6.68 0.58 -19.10
CA LEU A 34 6.16 1.60 -18.21
C LEU A 34 6.94 2.90 -18.42
N PRO A 35 6.28 4.05 -18.45
CA PRO A 35 6.91 5.34 -18.76
C PRO A 35 7.69 5.89 -17.54
N LEU A 36 8.73 5.17 -17.11
CA LEU A 36 9.57 5.56 -15.97
C LEU A 36 10.31 6.86 -16.21
N ASP A 37 10.54 7.23 -17.46
CA ASP A 37 11.11 8.51 -17.90
C ASP A 37 10.23 9.72 -17.51
N LYS A 38 8.94 9.50 -17.24
CA LYS A 38 8.01 10.54 -16.76
C LYS A 38 8.12 10.80 -15.27
N ILE A 39 8.76 9.90 -14.52
CA ILE A 39 8.93 10.09 -13.08
C ILE A 39 10.02 11.13 -12.83
N LYS A 40 9.64 12.19 -12.13
CA LYS A 40 10.54 13.23 -11.67
C LYS A 40 10.96 12.95 -10.24
N LEU A 41 12.24 13.01 -9.98
CA LEU A 41 12.89 12.81 -8.69
C LEU A 41 13.87 13.97 -8.42
N PRO A 42 14.24 14.23 -7.17
CA PRO A 42 15.32 15.16 -6.86
C PRO A 42 16.65 14.73 -7.51
N PRO A 43 17.59 15.67 -7.74
CA PRO A 43 18.89 15.36 -8.32
C PRO A 43 19.62 14.23 -7.59
N GLY A 44 20.23 13.33 -8.35
CA GLY A 44 20.96 12.16 -7.84
C GLY A 44 20.11 10.92 -7.55
N PHE A 45 18.78 11.05 -7.52
CA PHE A 45 17.89 9.90 -7.39
C PHE A 45 17.56 9.28 -8.75
N LYS A 46 17.38 7.96 -8.76
CA LYS A 46 16.99 7.18 -9.94
C LYS A 46 15.89 6.20 -9.57
N ILE A 47 14.96 5.95 -10.50
CA ILE A 47 13.92 4.94 -10.37
C ILE A 47 14.13 3.80 -11.36
N SER A 48 13.87 2.59 -10.94
CA SER A 48 13.89 1.38 -11.75
C SER A 48 12.81 0.42 -11.28
N LEU A 49 12.55 -0.66 -12.04
CA LEU A 49 11.69 -1.75 -11.59
C LEU A 49 12.48 -2.68 -10.66
N TYR A 50 11.94 -2.92 -9.46
CA TYR A 50 12.37 -4.01 -8.57
C TYR A 50 11.70 -5.32 -8.95
N ALA A 51 10.38 -5.28 -9.18
CA ALA A 51 9.60 -6.41 -9.68
C ALA A 51 8.53 -5.94 -10.64
N ASP A 52 8.36 -6.65 -11.73
CA ASP A 52 7.24 -6.56 -12.65
C ASP A 52 6.22 -7.67 -12.37
N ASN A 53 5.02 -7.53 -12.94
CA ASN A 53 3.95 -8.53 -12.85
C ASN A 53 3.62 -8.97 -11.40
N VAL A 54 3.40 -7.99 -10.51
CA VAL A 54 2.92 -8.18 -9.13
C VAL A 54 1.48 -7.63 -9.03
N PRO A 55 0.47 -8.34 -9.56
CA PRO A 55 -0.88 -7.80 -9.73
C PRO A 55 -1.51 -7.37 -8.40
N GLY A 56 -1.96 -6.11 -8.33
CA GLY A 56 -2.62 -5.56 -7.17
C GLY A 56 -1.72 -5.41 -5.94
N ALA A 57 -0.41 -5.18 -6.15
CA ALA A 57 0.59 -5.01 -5.09
C ALA A 57 0.22 -3.89 -4.12
N ARG A 58 0.17 -4.21 -2.81
CA ARG A 58 -0.19 -3.26 -1.77
C ARG A 58 0.85 -3.21 -0.66
N SER A 59 0.48 -3.55 0.58
CA SER A 59 1.42 -3.49 1.71
C SER A 59 2.60 -4.44 1.53
N MET A 60 3.76 -4.01 1.99
CA MET A 60 5.00 -4.74 1.89
C MET A 60 5.60 -5.04 3.26
N ALA A 61 6.14 -6.25 3.43
CA ALA A 61 6.93 -6.63 4.59
C ALA A 61 8.20 -7.35 4.15
N LEU A 62 9.34 -6.95 4.69
CA LEU A 62 10.63 -7.54 4.39
C LEU A 62 11.05 -8.46 5.54
N SER A 63 11.48 -9.67 5.22
CA SER A 63 12.09 -10.57 6.18
C SER A 63 13.60 -10.33 6.34
N PRO A 64 14.23 -10.85 7.41
CA PRO A 64 15.67 -10.74 7.59
C PRO A 64 16.49 -11.37 6.45
N ASP A 65 16.00 -12.43 5.82
CA ASP A 65 16.67 -13.09 4.68
C ASP A 65 16.50 -12.31 3.37
N GLY A 66 15.75 -11.19 3.41
CA GLY A 66 15.54 -10.30 2.29
C GLY A 66 14.38 -10.68 1.37
N THR A 67 13.55 -11.66 1.73
CA THR A 67 12.32 -11.94 1.00
C THR A 67 11.30 -10.82 1.25
N LEU A 68 10.79 -10.24 0.18
CA LEU A 68 9.73 -9.24 0.23
C LEU A 68 8.37 -9.93 0.10
N PHE A 69 7.57 -9.86 1.15
CA PHE A 69 6.17 -10.31 1.12
C PHE A 69 5.27 -9.16 0.72
N VAL A 70 4.29 -9.45 -0.15
CA VAL A 70 3.41 -8.44 -0.73
C VAL A 70 1.96 -8.86 -0.57
N GLY A 71 1.21 -8.07 0.19
CA GLY A 71 -0.24 -8.15 0.25
C GLY A 71 -0.89 -7.58 -0.99
N THR A 72 -2.14 -7.93 -1.25
CA THR A 72 -2.84 -7.46 -2.44
C THR A 72 -4.26 -7.01 -2.17
N ARG A 73 -4.82 -6.25 -3.10
CA ARG A 73 -6.23 -5.92 -3.15
C ARG A 73 -7.09 -7.07 -3.71
N GLY A 74 -6.45 -8.13 -4.20
CA GLY A 74 -7.10 -9.31 -4.78
C GLY A 74 -7.35 -10.41 -3.75
N LYS A 75 -6.94 -11.63 -4.12
CA LYS A 75 -7.11 -12.84 -3.30
C LYS A 75 -5.79 -13.56 -3.02
N LYS A 76 -4.66 -12.92 -3.30
CA LYS A 76 -3.34 -13.55 -3.22
C LYS A 76 -2.40 -12.75 -2.34
N VAL A 77 -1.45 -13.45 -1.74
CA VAL A 77 -0.23 -12.90 -1.15
C VAL A 77 0.95 -13.43 -1.93
N TYR A 78 1.91 -12.59 -2.20
CA TYR A 78 3.11 -12.93 -2.94
C TYR A 78 4.36 -12.90 -2.06
N ALA A 79 5.36 -13.67 -2.48
CA ALA A 79 6.72 -13.61 -1.95
C ALA A 79 7.70 -13.38 -3.11
N LEU A 80 8.65 -12.49 -2.90
CA LEU A 80 9.67 -12.08 -3.84
C LEU A 80 11.04 -12.22 -3.17
N PRO A 81 11.76 -13.34 -3.39
CA PRO A 81 13.12 -13.48 -2.89
C PRO A 81 14.03 -12.37 -3.43
N ASN A 82 14.91 -11.83 -2.60
CA ASN A 82 15.83 -10.76 -3.00
C ASN A 82 16.93 -11.30 -3.94
N ARG A 83 17.22 -10.55 -5.00
CA ARG A 83 18.35 -10.76 -5.93
C ARG A 83 19.14 -9.46 -6.13
N GLY A 84 19.34 -8.70 -5.06
CA GLY A 84 20.04 -7.42 -5.07
C GLY A 84 19.14 -6.28 -5.54
N LYS A 85 19.47 -5.64 -6.67
CA LYS A 85 18.71 -4.50 -7.21
C LYS A 85 17.34 -4.89 -7.82
N ARG A 86 17.06 -6.17 -7.97
CA ARG A 86 15.80 -6.73 -8.46
C ARG A 86 15.31 -7.86 -7.58
N ALA A 87 14.02 -8.12 -7.65
CA ALA A 87 13.43 -9.33 -7.08
C ALA A 87 13.80 -10.58 -7.89
N GLY A 88 13.75 -11.72 -7.23
CA GLY A 88 13.69 -13.01 -7.89
C GLY A 88 12.31 -13.30 -8.48
N GLU A 89 12.04 -14.58 -8.73
CA GLU A 89 10.76 -15.03 -9.27
C GLU A 89 9.60 -14.68 -8.33
N LEU A 90 8.48 -14.20 -8.89
CA LEU A 90 7.24 -14.02 -8.15
C LEU A 90 6.66 -15.36 -7.71
N ILE A 91 6.54 -15.58 -6.43
CA ILE A 91 5.93 -16.77 -5.85
C ILE A 91 4.55 -16.40 -5.30
N THR A 92 3.50 -17.10 -5.74
CA THR A 92 2.19 -17.01 -5.07
C THR A 92 2.25 -17.82 -3.79
N LEU A 93 2.38 -17.14 -2.65
CA LEU A 93 2.47 -17.78 -1.34
C LEU A 93 1.12 -18.35 -0.90
N ALA A 94 0.06 -17.59 -1.05
CA ALA A 94 -1.29 -17.98 -0.68
C ALA A 94 -2.32 -17.41 -1.66
N SER A 95 -3.45 -18.10 -1.79
CA SER A 95 -4.57 -17.72 -2.67
C SER A 95 -5.92 -18.03 -2.04
N GLY A 96 -7.00 -17.46 -2.62
CA GLY A 96 -8.36 -17.65 -2.09
C GLY A 96 -8.66 -16.81 -0.84
N LEU A 97 -7.80 -15.85 -0.51
CA LEU A 97 -7.94 -14.98 0.64
C LEU A 97 -8.93 -13.83 0.39
N ASN A 98 -9.44 -13.23 1.47
CA ASN A 98 -10.39 -12.12 1.41
C ASN A 98 -9.66 -10.77 1.53
N THR A 99 -9.22 -10.21 0.39
CA THR A 99 -8.53 -8.91 0.33
C THR A 99 -7.34 -8.83 1.31
N PRO A 100 -6.32 -9.68 1.14
CA PRO A 100 -5.18 -9.78 2.06
C PRO A 100 -4.22 -8.60 1.88
N ASN A 101 -4.68 -7.38 2.22
CA ASN A 101 -3.92 -6.15 2.00
C ASN A 101 -2.69 -6.05 2.91
N GLY A 102 -2.83 -6.31 4.20
CA GLY A 102 -1.77 -6.12 5.18
C GLY A 102 -0.91 -7.37 5.34
N VAL A 103 0.40 -7.17 5.36
CA VAL A 103 1.37 -8.22 5.66
C VAL A 103 2.39 -7.70 6.68
N ALA A 104 2.79 -8.56 7.62
CA ALA A 104 3.84 -8.27 8.60
C ALA A 104 4.66 -9.54 8.86
N PHE A 105 5.97 -9.40 9.01
CA PHE A 105 6.87 -10.52 9.27
C PHE A 105 7.46 -10.41 10.67
N ARG A 106 7.48 -11.51 11.41
CA ARG A 106 8.11 -11.59 12.73
C ARG A 106 8.46 -13.02 13.08
N ASP A 107 9.66 -13.23 13.62
CA ASP A 107 10.12 -14.50 14.20
C ASP A 107 9.90 -15.71 13.27
N GLY A 108 10.23 -15.57 11.97
CA GLY A 108 10.06 -16.60 10.94
C GLY A 108 8.63 -16.79 10.44
N ALA A 109 7.65 -16.05 10.96
CA ALA A 109 6.26 -16.15 10.56
C ALA A 109 5.78 -14.91 9.78
N LEU A 110 4.93 -15.13 8.77
CA LEU A 110 4.22 -14.10 8.06
C LEU A 110 2.79 -13.99 8.59
N TYR A 111 2.43 -12.79 9.04
CA TYR A 111 1.07 -12.42 9.39
C TYR A 111 0.41 -11.76 8.19
N VAL A 112 -0.84 -12.15 7.91
CA VAL A 112 -1.63 -11.66 6.78
C VAL A 112 -2.99 -11.18 7.29
N ALA A 113 -3.31 -9.91 7.03
CA ALA A 113 -4.59 -9.33 7.40
C ALA A 113 -5.57 -9.42 6.23
N GLU A 114 -6.61 -10.20 6.41
CA GLU A 114 -7.83 -10.16 5.61
C GLU A 114 -8.80 -9.10 6.17
N ILE A 115 -9.94 -8.90 5.56
CA ILE A 115 -10.94 -7.92 6.04
C ILE A 115 -11.33 -8.18 7.49
N ASN A 116 -11.63 -9.43 7.84
CA ASN A 116 -12.22 -9.76 9.14
C ASN A 116 -11.35 -10.64 10.04
N ARG A 117 -10.14 -11.00 9.60
CA ARG A 117 -9.25 -11.88 10.40
C ARG A 117 -7.78 -11.66 10.09
N ILE A 118 -6.96 -12.09 11.03
CA ILE A 118 -5.49 -12.15 10.87
C ILE A 118 -5.09 -13.62 10.83
N LEU A 119 -4.34 -13.98 9.80
CA LEU A 119 -3.74 -15.31 9.59
C LEU A 119 -2.24 -15.26 9.88
N ARG A 120 -1.66 -16.39 10.30
CA ARG A 120 -0.21 -16.55 10.47
C ARG A 120 0.28 -17.79 9.75
N PHE A 121 1.30 -17.64 8.93
CA PHE A 121 2.03 -18.69 8.24
C PHE A 121 3.39 -18.88 8.94
N ASP A 122 3.55 -19.96 9.68
CA ASP A 122 4.76 -20.25 10.44
C ASP A 122 5.90 -20.77 9.52
N ASN A 123 7.17 -20.47 9.85
CA ASN A 123 8.36 -20.91 9.12
C ASN A 123 8.27 -20.64 7.61
N VAL A 124 7.71 -19.49 7.22
CA VAL A 124 7.31 -19.21 5.84
C VAL A 124 8.49 -19.15 4.87
N GLU A 125 9.65 -18.65 5.30
CA GLU A 125 10.84 -18.51 4.42
C GLU A 125 11.38 -19.84 3.92
N SER A 126 11.32 -20.88 4.75
CA SER A 126 11.70 -22.23 4.36
C SER A 126 10.70 -22.94 3.44
N HIS A 127 9.50 -22.36 3.28
CA HIS A 127 8.38 -23.03 2.62
C HIS A 127 7.62 -22.13 1.63
N LEU A 128 8.31 -21.18 0.98
CA LEU A 128 7.66 -20.17 0.10
C LEU A 128 6.76 -20.77 -0.99
N ARG A 129 7.13 -21.94 -1.56
CA ARG A 129 6.34 -22.60 -2.61
C ARG A 129 5.30 -23.58 -2.09
N ASN A 130 5.40 -23.98 -0.84
CA ASN A 130 4.46 -24.89 -0.19
C ASN A 130 4.33 -24.51 1.29
N PRO A 131 3.74 -23.34 1.59
CA PRO A 131 3.61 -22.87 2.96
C PRO A 131 2.70 -23.78 3.78
N PRO A 132 2.93 -23.92 5.09
CA PRO A 132 2.03 -24.63 5.97
C PRO A 132 0.64 -23.98 5.97
N ARG A 133 -0.35 -24.72 6.41
CA ARG A 133 -1.71 -24.16 6.60
C ARG A 133 -1.64 -23.01 7.60
N PRO A 134 -2.25 -21.86 7.29
CA PRO A 134 -2.23 -20.73 8.21
C PRO A 134 -3.02 -21.01 9.48
N VAL A 135 -2.52 -20.48 10.59
CA VAL A 135 -3.24 -20.41 11.85
C VAL A 135 -4.09 -19.13 11.85
N VAL A 136 -5.35 -19.23 12.27
CA VAL A 136 -6.17 -18.04 12.55
C VAL A 136 -5.73 -17.46 13.88
N VAL A 137 -5.12 -16.28 13.84
CA VAL A 137 -4.63 -15.56 15.02
C VAL A 137 -5.77 -14.82 15.72
N ASN A 138 -6.60 -14.13 14.92
CA ASN A 138 -7.77 -13.40 15.42
C ASN A 138 -8.79 -13.27 14.28
N ASP A 139 -10.08 -13.52 14.55
CA ASP A 139 -11.19 -13.42 13.59
C ASP A 139 -12.36 -12.57 14.11
N SER A 140 -12.10 -11.74 15.13
CA SER A 140 -13.11 -10.88 15.75
C SER A 140 -13.32 -9.52 15.07
N PHE A 141 -12.58 -9.23 14.00
CA PHE A 141 -12.71 -7.95 13.28
C PHE A 141 -14.01 -7.88 12.48
N PRO A 142 -14.54 -6.64 12.25
CA PRO A 142 -15.72 -6.45 11.43
C PRO A 142 -15.58 -7.01 10.01
N THR A 143 -16.70 -7.40 9.41
CA THR A 143 -16.78 -7.97 8.06
C THR A 143 -17.05 -6.92 6.97
N ASP A 144 -17.23 -5.66 7.35
CA ASP A 144 -17.52 -4.57 6.43
C ASP A 144 -16.38 -4.38 5.44
N THR A 145 -16.75 -4.25 4.16
CA THR A 145 -15.78 -4.08 3.08
C THR A 145 -15.37 -2.62 2.88
N HIS A 146 -16.21 -1.67 3.29
CA HIS A 146 -15.90 -0.25 3.25
C HIS A 146 -14.82 0.05 4.29
N HIS A 147 -13.66 0.57 3.88
CA HIS A 147 -12.46 0.71 4.70
C HIS A 147 -12.03 -0.57 5.43
N GLY A 148 -12.42 -1.74 4.90
CA GLY A 148 -12.20 -3.03 5.54
C GLY A 148 -10.78 -3.60 5.38
N TRP A 149 -10.03 -3.19 4.35
CA TRP A 149 -8.65 -3.65 4.16
C TRP A 149 -7.72 -3.07 5.21
N LYS A 150 -6.95 -3.93 5.84
CA LYS A 150 -6.09 -3.58 6.97
C LYS A 150 -4.63 -3.47 6.53
N PHE A 151 -3.93 -2.48 7.01
CA PHE A 151 -2.48 -2.46 7.07
C PHE A 151 -2.07 -3.05 8.43
N ILE A 152 -1.03 -3.86 8.51
CA ILE A 152 -0.55 -4.40 9.79
C ILE A 152 0.96 -4.28 9.92
N ARG A 153 1.43 -4.05 11.13
CA ARG A 153 2.85 -4.02 11.46
C ARG A 153 3.09 -4.23 12.96
N PHE A 154 4.20 -4.86 13.31
CA PHE A 154 4.63 -4.99 14.69
C PHE A 154 5.27 -3.69 15.18
N GLY A 155 4.84 -3.23 16.34
CA GLY A 155 5.42 -2.10 17.04
C GLY A 155 6.71 -2.45 17.80
N PRO A 156 7.45 -1.42 18.27
CA PRO A 156 8.63 -1.62 19.11
C PRO A 156 8.30 -2.28 20.44
N ASP A 157 7.05 -2.21 20.88
CA ASP A 157 6.51 -2.93 22.06
C ASP A 157 6.25 -4.43 21.79
N GLY A 158 6.47 -4.88 20.56
CA GLY A 158 6.24 -6.24 20.15
C GLY A 158 4.79 -6.63 19.88
N LEU A 159 3.85 -5.68 19.96
CA LEU A 159 2.44 -5.91 19.64
C LEU A 159 2.17 -5.73 18.13
N LEU A 160 1.17 -6.43 17.61
CA LEU A 160 0.69 -6.26 16.24
C LEU A 160 -0.37 -5.17 16.19
N TYR A 161 -0.11 -4.10 15.44
CA TYR A 161 -1.04 -3.00 15.25
C TYR A 161 -1.90 -3.22 14.01
N VAL A 162 -3.20 -2.89 14.13
CA VAL A 162 -4.22 -3.16 13.11
C VAL A 162 -5.21 -1.99 13.08
N PRO A 163 -5.28 -1.19 12.01
CA PRO A 163 -6.32 -0.18 11.86
C PRO A 163 -7.64 -0.84 11.46
N VAL A 164 -8.73 -0.33 12.00
CA VAL A 164 -10.10 -0.69 11.61
C VAL A 164 -10.82 0.60 11.24
N GLY A 165 -11.01 0.82 9.96
CA GLY A 165 -11.65 2.04 9.46
C GLY A 165 -13.15 2.10 9.76
N ALA A 166 -13.74 3.28 9.58
CA ALA A 166 -15.17 3.47 9.69
C ALA A 166 -15.92 2.67 8.59
N PRO A 167 -17.08 2.05 8.87
CA PRO A 167 -17.81 1.25 7.90
C PRO A 167 -18.60 2.09 6.87
N CYS A 168 -18.33 3.38 6.80
CA CYS A 168 -19.07 4.37 6.01
C CYS A 168 -18.15 5.52 5.58
N ASN A 169 -18.62 6.38 4.69
CA ASN A 169 -17.94 7.64 4.38
C ASN A 169 -17.90 8.57 5.60
N ILE A 170 -19.06 8.78 6.21
CA ILE A 170 -19.24 9.55 7.43
C ILE A 170 -20.40 8.95 8.21
N CYS A 171 -20.18 8.59 9.46
CA CYS A 171 -21.15 8.10 10.43
C CYS A 171 -20.50 8.09 11.82
N GLU A 172 -21.29 7.89 12.83
CA GLU A 172 -20.86 7.63 14.19
C GLU A 172 -20.90 6.11 14.45
N PRO A 173 -19.80 5.37 14.17
CA PRO A 173 -19.77 3.93 14.35
C PRO A 173 -19.56 3.57 15.82
N ASP A 174 -19.78 2.29 16.16
CA ASP A 174 -19.39 1.74 17.46
C ASP A 174 -17.87 1.95 17.68
N PRO A 175 -17.46 2.84 18.61
CA PRO A 175 -16.06 3.16 18.80
C PRO A 175 -15.22 2.00 19.35
N ALA A 176 -15.85 0.99 19.95
CA ALA A 176 -15.15 -0.20 20.43
C ALA A 176 -14.70 -1.13 19.28
N ARG A 177 -15.25 -0.95 18.07
CA ARG A 177 -15.03 -1.83 16.92
C ARG A 177 -14.46 -1.16 15.68
N TYR A 178 -14.64 0.16 15.53
CA TYR A 178 -14.34 0.91 14.31
C TYR A 178 -13.60 2.23 14.59
N ALA A 179 -13.20 2.87 13.52
CA ALA A 179 -12.62 4.21 13.51
C ALA A 179 -11.45 4.34 14.48
N GLY A 180 -10.52 3.38 14.44
CA GLY A 180 -9.38 3.38 15.34
C GLY A 180 -8.20 2.54 14.86
N ILE A 181 -7.11 2.67 15.59
CA ILE A 181 -5.96 1.77 15.51
C ILE A 181 -5.99 0.88 16.74
N PHE A 182 -6.01 -0.43 16.52
CA PHE A 182 -5.99 -1.46 17.55
C PHE A 182 -4.62 -2.10 17.61
N ARG A 183 -4.29 -2.74 18.74
CA ARG A 183 -3.09 -3.57 18.88
C ARG A 183 -3.41 -4.84 19.68
N MET A 184 -2.65 -5.89 19.45
CA MET A 184 -2.80 -7.17 20.14
C MET A 184 -1.47 -7.90 20.26
N LYS A 185 -1.39 -8.90 21.12
CA LYS A 185 -0.23 -9.80 21.17
C LYS A 185 -0.09 -10.61 19.87
N PRO A 186 1.11 -11.14 19.56
CA PRO A 186 1.32 -11.96 18.37
C PRO A 186 0.44 -13.22 18.27
N ASP A 187 -0.09 -13.70 19.39
CA ASP A 187 -1.02 -14.81 19.47
C ASP A 187 -2.50 -14.42 19.27
N GLY A 188 -2.78 -13.11 19.06
CA GLY A 188 -4.12 -12.56 18.86
C GLY A 188 -4.86 -12.19 20.14
N SER A 189 -4.29 -12.48 21.31
CA SER A 189 -4.88 -12.13 22.60
C SER A 189 -4.66 -10.65 22.96
N ALA A 190 -5.38 -10.17 23.96
CA ALA A 190 -5.27 -8.81 24.51
C ALA A 190 -5.47 -7.72 23.44
N LEU A 191 -6.48 -7.91 22.56
CA LEU A 191 -6.87 -6.88 21.60
C LEU A 191 -7.39 -5.65 22.35
N GLU A 192 -6.77 -4.50 22.12
CA GLU A 192 -7.16 -3.22 22.70
C GLU A 192 -7.08 -2.10 21.68
N GLN A 193 -7.82 -1.02 21.88
CA GLN A 193 -7.77 0.17 21.04
C GLN A 193 -6.63 1.10 21.52
N TYR A 194 -5.70 1.40 20.61
CA TYR A 194 -4.57 2.32 20.86
C TYR A 194 -4.94 3.78 20.57
N ALA A 195 -5.59 4.03 19.41
CA ALA A 195 -6.04 5.35 18.99
C ALA A 195 -7.47 5.29 18.46
N ARG A 196 -8.25 6.35 18.67
CA ARG A 196 -9.65 6.47 18.23
C ARG A 196 -9.89 7.73 17.41
N GLY A 197 -11.06 7.82 16.77
CA GLY A 197 -11.37 8.95 15.89
C GLY A 197 -10.52 8.97 14.63
N VAL A 198 -10.15 7.79 14.12
CA VAL A 198 -9.34 7.57 12.92
C VAL A 198 -10.24 6.98 11.84
N ARG A 199 -10.52 7.76 10.78
CA ARG A 199 -11.50 7.36 9.77
C ARG A 199 -11.05 6.17 8.92
N ASN A 200 -9.87 6.23 8.33
CA ASN A 200 -9.34 5.20 7.42
C ASN A 200 -7.82 5.29 7.29
N SER A 201 -7.12 4.80 8.28
CA SER A 201 -5.65 4.66 8.20
C SER A 201 -5.26 3.41 7.42
N VAL A 202 -4.34 3.55 6.47
CA VAL A 202 -3.78 2.45 5.66
C VAL A 202 -2.25 2.47 5.68
N GLY A 203 -1.65 3.17 6.60
CA GLY A 203 -0.20 3.21 6.77
C GLY A 203 0.22 3.85 8.07
N PHE A 204 1.19 3.24 8.72
CA PHE A 204 1.78 3.77 9.95
C PHE A 204 3.19 3.22 10.16
N ASP A 205 3.95 3.96 10.95
CA ASP A 205 5.29 3.58 11.38
C ASP A 205 5.63 4.26 12.71
N TRP A 206 6.72 3.85 13.32
CA TRP A 206 7.20 4.45 14.55
C TRP A 206 8.45 5.28 14.28
N ASN A 207 8.49 6.44 14.93
CA ASN A 207 9.70 7.25 14.92
C ASN A 207 10.86 6.40 15.48
N PRO A 208 11.97 6.26 14.74
CA PRO A 208 13.07 5.37 15.15
C PRO A 208 13.80 5.83 16.41
N ASP A 209 13.69 7.11 16.76
CA ASP A 209 14.37 7.69 17.93
C ASP A 209 13.47 7.70 19.17
N THR A 210 12.16 7.98 19.04
CA THR A 210 11.22 8.12 20.18
C THR A 210 10.30 6.92 20.35
N HIS A 211 10.20 6.04 19.34
CA HIS A 211 9.27 4.90 19.27
C HIS A 211 7.78 5.30 19.33
N GLU A 212 7.47 6.53 19.03
CA GLU A 212 6.11 7.05 18.97
C GLU A 212 5.46 6.74 17.63
N LEU A 213 4.17 6.41 17.66
CA LEU A 213 3.40 6.03 16.46
C LEU A 213 3.06 7.26 15.61
N TRP A 214 3.30 7.15 14.31
CA TRP A 214 2.84 8.09 13.28
C TRP A 214 2.03 7.33 12.25
N PHE A 215 0.92 7.91 11.76
CA PHE A 215 0.03 7.26 10.81
C PHE A 215 -0.64 8.25 9.87
N THR A 216 -0.97 7.78 8.67
CA THR A 216 -1.80 8.51 7.71
C THR A 216 -3.27 8.23 7.97
N ASP A 217 -4.14 9.22 7.74
CA ASP A 217 -5.59 9.04 7.74
C ASP A 217 -6.23 9.73 6.55
N ASN A 218 -7.18 9.06 5.91
CA ASN A 218 -7.89 9.57 4.73
C ASN A 218 -9.15 10.31 5.17
N GLY A 219 -9.28 11.57 4.80
CA GLY A 219 -10.43 12.42 5.05
C GLY A 219 -11.72 11.93 4.38
N ARG A 220 -12.89 12.43 4.86
CA ARG A 220 -14.19 12.08 4.25
C ARG A 220 -14.32 12.62 2.82
N ASP A 221 -15.15 11.97 2.02
CA ASP A 221 -15.54 12.43 0.70
C ASP A 221 -16.69 13.45 0.79
N TRP A 222 -16.87 14.21 -0.28
CA TRP A 222 -18.04 15.07 -0.54
C TRP A 222 -18.12 16.36 0.28
N LEU A 223 -17.00 16.89 0.77
CA LEU A 223 -16.91 18.29 1.26
C LEU A 223 -16.30 19.24 0.20
N GLY A 224 -16.26 18.80 -1.05
CA GLY A 224 -15.72 19.56 -2.18
C GLY A 224 -14.26 19.17 -2.53
N ASN A 225 -13.72 19.80 -3.56
CA ASN A 225 -12.39 19.47 -4.08
C ASN A 225 -11.24 19.81 -3.13
N ASN A 226 -11.42 20.78 -2.24
CA ASN A 226 -10.34 21.33 -1.43
C ASN A 226 -10.49 21.08 0.06
N ALA A 227 -11.45 20.23 0.46
CA ALA A 227 -11.69 19.85 1.85
C ALA A 227 -12.31 18.44 1.95
N PRO A 228 -12.04 17.73 3.05
CA PRO A 228 -11.00 18.04 4.04
C PRO A 228 -9.63 17.61 3.53
N PRO A 229 -8.53 18.01 4.19
CA PRO A 229 -7.22 17.43 3.95
C PRO A 229 -7.21 15.96 4.40
N ASP A 230 -6.36 15.14 3.77
CA ASP A 230 -5.87 13.92 4.40
C ASP A 230 -4.83 14.31 5.46
N GLU A 231 -4.51 13.40 6.37
CA GLU A 231 -3.76 13.71 7.56
C GLU A 231 -2.53 12.81 7.76
N LEU A 232 -1.45 13.41 8.27
CA LEU A 232 -0.40 12.70 8.98
C LEU A 232 -0.55 12.99 10.48
N ASN A 233 -0.83 11.96 11.24
CA ASN A 233 -1.11 12.03 12.66
C ASN A 233 0.07 11.50 13.48
N HIS A 234 0.22 12.02 14.70
CA HIS A 234 1.23 11.61 15.67
C HIS A 234 0.55 11.20 17.00
N ALA A 235 0.77 9.96 17.40
CA ALA A 235 0.20 9.36 18.60
C ALA A 235 1.30 8.90 19.57
N PRO A 236 1.88 9.78 20.38
CA PRO A 236 2.94 9.44 21.31
C PRO A 236 2.51 8.47 22.43
N HIS A 237 1.22 8.37 22.72
CA HIS A 237 0.68 7.46 23.73
C HIS A 237 -0.69 6.93 23.33
N SER A 238 -1.14 5.86 23.97
CA SER A 238 -2.47 5.29 23.79
C SER A 238 -3.58 6.21 24.31
N GLY A 239 -4.82 6.00 23.82
CA GLY A 239 -6.02 6.70 24.27
C GLY A 239 -6.31 8.02 23.57
N MET A 240 -5.45 8.48 22.66
CA MET A 240 -5.66 9.72 21.90
C MET A 240 -6.83 9.61 20.94
N ASN A 241 -7.55 10.73 20.74
CA ASN A 241 -8.69 10.85 19.85
C ASN A 241 -8.41 11.88 18.76
N PHE A 242 -8.53 11.47 17.47
CA PHE A 242 -8.17 12.27 16.30
C PHE A 242 -9.37 12.90 15.57
N GLY A 243 -10.57 12.86 16.16
CA GLY A 243 -11.71 13.72 15.85
C GLY A 243 -12.79 13.15 14.95
N TYR A 244 -12.54 12.10 14.15
CA TYR A 244 -13.61 11.50 13.34
C TYR A 244 -14.72 10.93 14.24
N PRO A 245 -16.02 11.17 13.94
CA PRO A 245 -16.58 11.83 12.76
C PRO A 245 -16.78 13.34 12.89
N TYR A 246 -16.43 13.97 13.98
CA TYR A 246 -16.85 15.32 14.36
C TYR A 246 -15.97 16.43 13.76
N CYS A 247 -14.69 16.14 13.59
CA CYS A 247 -13.71 17.11 13.12
C CYS A 247 -12.75 16.52 12.09
N HIS A 248 -12.32 17.33 11.12
CA HIS A 248 -11.34 16.99 10.09
C HIS A 248 -10.23 18.04 10.05
N GLY A 249 -9.01 17.60 9.75
CA GLY A 249 -7.86 18.49 9.78
C GLY A 249 -7.72 19.16 11.15
N ARG A 250 -7.23 20.38 11.18
CA ARG A 250 -7.01 21.10 12.44
C ARG A 250 -8.28 21.69 13.05
N ALA A 251 -9.27 22.07 12.21
CA ALA A 251 -10.39 22.87 12.69
C ALA A 251 -11.62 22.84 11.76
N ILE A 252 -11.78 21.84 10.91
CA ILE A 252 -12.95 21.72 10.03
C ILE A 252 -14.00 20.89 10.75
N ALA A 253 -15.00 21.54 11.36
CA ALA A 253 -16.15 20.86 11.93
C ALA A 253 -16.93 20.12 10.81
N ASP A 254 -17.30 18.87 11.04
CA ASP A 254 -18.10 18.09 10.10
C ASP A 254 -19.49 18.71 9.93
N SER A 255 -20.03 18.72 8.70
CA SER A 255 -21.34 19.32 8.40
C SER A 255 -22.50 18.61 9.07
N ASP A 256 -22.37 17.29 9.31
CA ASP A 256 -23.44 16.45 9.83
C ASP A 256 -23.29 16.19 11.35
N PHE A 257 -22.03 16.06 11.82
CA PHE A 257 -21.71 15.66 13.19
C PHE A 257 -20.98 16.73 14.00
N GLY A 258 -20.36 17.72 13.36
CA GLY A 258 -19.48 18.70 14.02
C GLY A 258 -20.13 19.63 15.03
N SER A 259 -21.47 19.68 15.08
CA SER A 259 -22.19 20.45 16.12
C SER A 259 -22.16 19.78 17.50
N ALA A 260 -21.82 18.48 17.57
CA ALA A 260 -21.83 17.74 18.83
C ALA A 260 -20.55 17.97 19.66
N HIS A 261 -19.43 18.26 19.02
CA HIS A 261 -18.12 18.40 19.64
C HIS A 261 -17.29 19.51 18.98
N ALA A 262 -16.57 20.28 19.75
CA ALA A 262 -15.64 21.27 19.23
C ALA A 262 -14.32 20.58 18.78
N CYS A 263 -13.73 21.04 17.68
CA CYS A 263 -12.46 20.49 17.19
C CYS A 263 -11.30 20.58 18.23
N SER A 264 -11.39 21.54 19.12
CA SER A 264 -10.40 21.70 20.23
C SER A 264 -10.39 20.56 21.26
N GLU A 265 -11.41 19.69 21.24
CA GLU A 265 -11.48 18.50 22.10
C GLU A 265 -10.61 17.34 21.58
N PHE A 266 -10.13 17.43 20.34
CA PHE A 266 -9.43 16.37 19.66
C PHE A 266 -7.95 16.73 19.42
N THR A 267 -7.15 15.68 19.19
CA THR A 267 -5.76 15.83 18.77
C THR A 267 -5.72 16.28 17.31
N PRO A 268 -5.16 17.45 17.00
CA PRO A 268 -5.04 17.88 15.60
C PRO A 268 -3.95 17.07 14.88
N PRO A 269 -4.00 16.95 13.54
CA PRO A 269 -2.96 16.31 12.77
C PRO A 269 -1.61 17.01 12.94
N ALA A 270 -0.54 16.22 12.96
CA ALA A 270 0.83 16.73 12.96
C ALA A 270 1.11 17.51 11.66
N MET A 271 0.56 17.03 10.53
CA MET A 271 0.61 17.70 9.22
C MET A 271 -0.69 17.45 8.46
N GLU A 272 -1.32 18.52 7.96
CA GLU A 272 -2.36 18.41 6.94
C GLU A 272 -1.69 18.13 5.59
N LEU A 273 -2.13 17.06 4.94
CA LEU A 273 -1.71 16.68 3.60
C LEU A 273 -2.66 17.31 2.56
N GLY A 274 -2.44 17.07 1.28
CA GLY A 274 -3.36 17.55 0.26
C GLY A 274 -4.76 16.92 0.42
N PRO A 275 -5.86 17.64 0.08
CA PRO A 275 -7.21 17.08 0.12
C PRO A 275 -7.35 15.96 -0.91
N HIS A 276 -7.89 14.82 -0.49
CA HIS A 276 -8.15 13.64 -1.34
C HIS A 276 -6.90 13.03 -1.99
N VAL A 277 -5.71 13.22 -1.43
CA VAL A 277 -4.49 12.59 -1.99
C VAL A 277 -4.47 11.07 -1.81
N ALA A 278 -5.33 10.56 -0.95
CA ALA A 278 -5.39 9.17 -0.53
C ALA A 278 -4.03 8.72 0.03
N ALA A 279 -3.60 9.36 1.11
CA ALA A 279 -2.36 9.03 1.80
C ALA A 279 -2.46 7.63 2.41
N LEU A 280 -1.64 6.68 1.91
CA LEU A 280 -1.67 5.29 2.31
C LEU A 280 -0.40 4.92 3.09
N GLY A 281 0.44 4.02 2.58
CA GLY A 281 1.65 3.56 3.24
C GLY A 281 2.62 4.70 3.55
N MET A 282 3.21 4.67 4.71
CA MET A 282 4.22 5.63 5.14
C MET A 282 5.35 4.92 5.89
N ARG A 283 6.57 5.45 5.81
CA ARG A 283 7.74 4.95 6.55
C ARG A 283 8.66 6.07 6.94
N PHE A 284 9.24 5.93 8.11
CA PHE A 284 10.49 6.60 8.44
C PHE A 284 11.62 5.99 7.63
N TYR A 285 12.38 6.82 6.92
CA TYR A 285 13.52 6.33 6.17
C TYR A 285 14.73 6.15 7.07
N THR A 286 15.08 4.90 7.37
CA THR A 286 16.22 4.52 8.21
C THR A 286 17.41 4.02 7.40
N GLY A 287 17.30 4.01 6.06
CA GLY A 287 18.38 3.60 5.16
C GLY A 287 19.56 4.56 5.18
N LYS A 288 20.69 4.10 4.61
CA LYS A 288 21.94 4.87 4.53
C LYS A 288 22.32 5.27 3.11
N MET A 289 21.53 4.88 2.10
CA MET A 289 21.82 5.19 0.69
C MET A 289 21.50 6.64 0.33
N PHE A 290 20.40 7.17 0.84
CA PHE A 290 20.00 8.55 0.57
C PHE A 290 20.87 9.54 1.37
N PRO A 291 21.02 10.80 0.90
CA PRO A 291 21.69 11.84 1.67
C PRO A 291 21.17 11.94 3.11
N GLU A 292 22.02 12.33 4.02
CA GLU A 292 21.75 12.33 5.47
C GLU A 292 20.49 13.14 5.85
N ASN A 293 20.20 14.21 5.13
CA ASN A 293 18.99 15.03 5.36
C ASN A 293 17.66 14.32 5.04
N TYR A 294 17.69 13.10 4.47
CA TYR A 294 16.51 12.24 4.30
C TYR A 294 16.34 11.22 5.45
N ARG A 295 17.38 11.03 6.27
CA ARG A 295 17.36 10.05 7.35
C ARG A 295 16.35 10.46 8.41
N ASN A 296 15.58 9.49 8.90
CA ASN A 296 14.49 9.67 9.88
C ASN A 296 13.39 10.65 9.42
N GLN A 297 13.29 10.91 8.11
CA GLN A 297 12.18 11.64 7.52
C GLN A 297 11.08 10.68 7.06
N ILE A 298 9.85 11.17 6.90
CA ILE A 298 8.68 10.35 6.60
C ILE A 298 8.38 10.41 5.10
N PHE A 299 8.47 9.26 4.42
CA PHE A 299 7.99 9.09 3.06
C PHE A 299 6.56 8.56 3.08
N ILE A 300 5.67 9.13 2.26
CA ILE A 300 4.26 8.79 2.17
C ILE A 300 3.91 8.47 0.72
N ALA A 301 3.24 7.33 0.50
CA ALA A 301 2.64 7.00 -0.79
C ALA A 301 1.24 7.62 -0.87
N GLU A 302 1.04 8.56 -1.81
CA GLU A 302 -0.25 9.14 -2.13
C GLU A 302 -0.84 8.42 -3.33
N HIS A 303 -1.87 7.61 -3.08
CA HIS A 303 -2.50 6.75 -4.09
C HIS A 303 -3.29 7.52 -5.13
N GLY A 304 -3.73 8.72 -4.78
CA GLY A 304 -4.40 9.66 -5.67
C GLY A 304 -5.92 9.64 -5.59
N SER A 305 -6.48 10.80 -5.88
CA SER A 305 -7.91 11.09 -5.77
C SER A 305 -8.75 10.29 -6.76
N TRP A 306 -10.01 10.01 -6.38
CA TRP A 306 -11.01 9.44 -7.28
C TRP A 306 -12.21 10.38 -7.49
N ASN A 307 -12.46 11.32 -6.57
CA ASN A 307 -13.62 12.21 -6.51
C ASN A 307 -13.28 13.70 -6.63
N ARG A 308 -12.12 14.04 -7.22
CA ARG A 308 -11.61 15.40 -7.34
C ARG A 308 -11.22 15.75 -8.78
N VAL A 309 -11.51 16.98 -9.21
CA VAL A 309 -11.11 17.53 -10.51
C VAL A 309 -10.46 18.90 -10.31
N PRO A 310 -9.21 19.13 -10.80
CA PRO A 310 -8.32 18.13 -11.37
C PRO A 310 -7.85 17.10 -10.32
N PRO A 311 -7.45 15.88 -10.73
CA PRO A 311 -6.95 14.87 -9.82
C PRO A 311 -5.66 15.30 -9.13
N ILE A 312 -5.42 14.78 -7.91
CA ILE A 312 -4.25 15.06 -7.07
C ILE A 312 -3.71 13.78 -6.45
N GLY A 313 -2.48 13.80 -5.93
CA GLY A 313 -1.79 12.62 -5.42
C GLY A 313 -1.07 11.87 -6.53
N TYR A 314 -1.10 10.54 -6.55
CA TYR A 314 -0.38 9.69 -7.49
C TYR A 314 1.13 9.96 -7.47
N ARG A 315 1.70 10.03 -6.25
CA ARG A 315 3.08 10.47 -6.04
C ARG A 315 3.62 9.94 -4.71
N ILE A 316 4.89 10.13 -4.49
CA ILE A 316 5.51 9.96 -3.17
C ILE A 316 5.81 11.35 -2.62
N THR A 317 5.42 11.59 -1.39
CA THR A 317 5.71 12.83 -0.67
C THR A 317 6.64 12.57 0.50
N LEU A 318 7.23 13.65 0.98
CA LEU A 318 8.19 13.66 2.08
C LEU A 318 7.73 14.68 3.12
N VAL A 319 7.54 14.23 4.35
CA VAL A 319 7.37 15.12 5.50
C VAL A 319 8.70 15.19 6.25
N ARG A 320 9.24 16.40 6.36
CA ARG A 320 10.45 16.64 7.12
C ARG A 320 10.13 16.95 8.57
N LEU A 321 10.90 16.34 9.45
CA LEU A 321 10.81 16.59 10.87
C LEU A 321 11.92 17.56 11.32
N LYS A 322 11.57 18.46 12.23
CA LYS A 322 12.51 19.32 12.96
C LYS A 322 12.19 19.22 14.44
N SER A 323 13.17 18.81 15.23
CA SER A 323 12.99 18.60 16.69
C SER A 323 11.76 17.72 17.01
N GLY A 324 11.59 16.60 16.29
CA GLY A 324 10.51 15.64 16.49
C GLY A 324 9.11 16.09 16.01
N LYS A 325 8.99 17.26 15.38
CA LYS A 325 7.70 17.80 14.88
C LYS A 325 7.72 17.89 13.36
N ALA A 326 6.57 17.63 12.72
CA ALA A 326 6.41 17.84 11.29
C ALA A 326 6.59 19.33 10.94
N ALA A 327 7.54 19.64 10.04
CA ALA A 327 7.95 21.00 9.72
C ALA A 327 7.64 21.38 8.28
N SER A 328 7.75 20.47 7.32
CA SER A 328 7.38 20.71 5.92
C SER A 328 6.83 19.44 5.27
N TYR A 329 6.05 19.65 4.22
CA TYR A 329 5.45 18.61 3.37
C TYR A 329 5.75 18.96 1.92
N GLU A 330 6.44 18.07 1.21
CA GLU A 330 6.95 18.32 -0.14
C GLU A 330 6.80 17.09 -1.03
N VAL A 331 6.74 17.30 -2.35
CA VAL A 331 6.75 16.22 -3.34
C VAL A 331 8.17 15.67 -3.45
N PHE A 332 8.32 14.34 -3.31
CA PHE A 332 9.59 13.64 -3.50
C PHE A 332 9.68 12.98 -4.88
N ALA A 333 8.64 12.27 -5.30
CA ALA A 333 8.57 11.66 -6.63
C ALA A 333 7.17 11.83 -7.22
N GLU A 334 7.09 12.30 -8.47
CA GLU A 334 5.84 12.50 -9.19
C GLU A 334 5.97 12.06 -10.65
N GLY A 335 4.83 11.89 -11.35
CA GLY A 335 4.81 11.54 -12.77
C GLY A 335 3.95 10.33 -13.10
N TRP A 336 3.41 9.62 -12.08
CA TRP A 336 2.40 8.57 -12.30
C TRP A 336 1.08 9.12 -12.83
N LEU A 337 0.80 10.41 -12.61
CA LEU A 337 -0.31 11.14 -13.21
C LEU A 337 0.18 11.96 -14.40
N GLN A 338 -0.43 11.77 -15.57
CA GLN A 338 -0.18 12.53 -16.79
C GLN A 338 -1.49 13.22 -17.25
N GLY A 339 -1.58 14.52 -17.06
CA GLY A 339 -2.83 15.25 -17.27
C GLY A 339 -3.94 14.77 -16.32
N LEU A 340 -4.98 14.14 -16.86
CA LEU A 340 -6.09 13.58 -16.08
C LEU A 340 -6.00 12.06 -15.91
N PHE A 341 -4.96 11.41 -16.46
CA PHE A 341 -4.84 9.95 -16.48
C PHE A 341 -3.64 9.49 -15.67
N ALA A 342 -3.90 8.66 -14.68
CA ALA A 342 -2.83 7.99 -13.94
C ALA A 342 -2.49 6.65 -14.61
N TRP A 343 -1.22 6.41 -14.92
CA TRP A 343 -0.73 5.12 -15.39
C TRP A 343 -0.28 4.22 -14.22
N GLY A 344 0.02 4.79 -13.06
CA GLY A 344 0.36 4.10 -11.83
C GLY A 344 -0.27 4.75 -10.61
N ARG A 345 -0.30 4.02 -9.49
CA ARG A 345 -0.84 4.45 -8.20
C ARG A 345 0.02 3.90 -7.05
N PRO A 346 0.95 4.71 -6.51
CA PRO A 346 1.75 4.31 -5.36
C PRO A 346 0.88 3.92 -4.15
N VAL A 347 1.24 2.83 -3.45
CA VAL A 347 0.46 2.32 -2.31
C VAL A 347 1.25 2.28 -1.02
N ASP A 348 2.44 1.69 -1.03
CA ASP A 348 3.27 1.53 0.17
C ASP A 348 4.74 1.81 -0.16
N VAL A 349 5.50 2.16 0.84
CA VAL A 349 6.94 2.39 0.76
C VAL A 349 7.67 1.50 1.75
N GLN A 350 8.82 0.93 1.35
CA GLN A 350 9.64 0.04 2.17
C GLN A 350 11.12 0.28 1.96
N ALA A 351 11.85 0.62 3.02
CA ALA A 351 13.30 0.72 2.94
C ALA A 351 13.93 -0.67 2.85
N MET A 352 14.90 -0.84 1.95
CA MET A 352 15.67 -2.05 1.77
C MET A 352 16.95 -2.01 2.64
N PRO A 353 17.57 -3.16 2.95
CA PRO A 353 18.82 -3.21 3.72
C PRO A 353 19.99 -2.42 3.09
N ASP A 354 20.04 -2.33 1.77
CA ASP A 354 21.04 -1.53 1.03
C ASP A 354 20.70 -0.03 1.01
N GLY A 355 19.56 0.37 1.59
CA GLY A 355 19.10 1.74 1.73
C GLY A 355 18.25 2.25 0.59
N ALA A 356 17.94 1.46 -0.45
CA ALA A 356 16.96 1.87 -1.45
C ALA A 356 15.54 1.90 -0.88
N LEU A 357 14.67 2.69 -1.50
CA LEU A 357 13.25 2.73 -1.17
C LEU A 357 12.45 1.99 -2.24
N LEU A 358 11.72 0.97 -1.84
CA LEU A 358 10.73 0.31 -2.70
C LEU A 358 9.40 1.05 -2.61
N VAL A 359 8.66 1.03 -3.73
CA VAL A 359 7.31 1.59 -3.85
C VAL A 359 6.43 0.56 -4.54
N SER A 360 5.37 0.10 -3.89
CA SER A 360 4.38 -0.77 -4.53
C SER A 360 3.33 0.05 -5.29
N ASP A 361 2.80 -0.53 -6.37
CA ASP A 361 1.79 0.08 -7.24
C ASP A 361 0.74 -0.96 -7.63
N ASP A 362 -0.49 -0.79 -7.16
CA ASP A 362 -1.57 -1.75 -7.41
C ASP A 362 -2.23 -1.60 -8.79
N LYS A 363 -2.08 -0.43 -9.41
CA LYS A 363 -2.59 -0.17 -10.76
C LYS A 363 -1.66 -0.67 -11.84
N ALA A 364 -0.37 -0.33 -11.75
CA ALA A 364 0.64 -0.81 -12.68
C ALA A 364 0.99 -2.29 -12.44
N GLY A 365 0.71 -2.80 -11.24
CA GLY A 365 1.02 -4.19 -10.85
C GLY A 365 2.51 -4.44 -10.77
N VAL A 366 3.27 -3.51 -10.18
CA VAL A 366 4.72 -3.56 -10.09
C VAL A 366 5.23 -3.07 -8.73
N ILE A 367 6.51 -3.26 -8.49
CA ILE A 367 7.24 -2.64 -7.39
C ILE A 367 8.42 -1.87 -7.99
N TYR A 368 8.47 -0.58 -7.73
CA TYR A 368 9.59 0.28 -8.10
C TYR A 368 10.68 0.23 -7.04
N ARG A 369 11.91 0.54 -7.46
CA ARG A 369 13.07 0.77 -6.62
C ARG A 369 13.61 2.17 -6.89
N ILE A 370 13.68 3.00 -5.86
CA ILE A 370 14.30 4.31 -5.90
C ILE A 370 15.65 4.20 -5.17
N GLY A 371 16.72 4.57 -5.86
CA GLY A 371 18.08 4.62 -5.34
C GLY A 371 18.70 6.01 -5.50
N TYR A 372 19.89 6.20 -4.91
CA TYR A 372 20.66 7.45 -5.00
C TYR A 372 22.09 7.16 -5.44
N GLY A 373 22.66 8.04 -6.30
CA GLY A 373 24.00 7.90 -6.86
C GLY A 373 24.02 6.95 -8.08
N ASP A 374 25.18 6.28 -8.29
CA ASP A 374 25.37 5.32 -9.40
C ASP A 374 24.82 3.93 -9.05
N VAL A 375 23.51 3.85 -8.87
CA VAL A 375 22.80 2.63 -8.43
C VAL A 375 22.32 1.80 -9.61
#